data_cfd91781030d7b60a94e58783af0fa80
#
_entry.id   cfd91781030d7b60a94e58783af0fa80
#
_cell.length_a   1.000
_cell.length_b   1.000
_cell.length_c   1.000
_cell.angle_alpha   90.00
_cell.angle_beta   90.00
_cell.angle_gamma   90.00
#
_symmetry.space_group_name_H-M   'P 1'
#
loop_
_entity.id
_entity.type
_entity.pdbx_description
1 polymer ?
#
loop_
_entity_poly.entity_id
_entity_poly.type
_entity_poly.pdbx_seq_one_letter_code
_entity_poly.pdbx_strand_id
1 'polypeptide(L)'
;MNVEELVREALREQADGQPPAPAGFVDRVLGARRRRRTRRLASVAAATAAVLAIAVGTPMLASGHGRSEVRPLGVVGPDGEQAHPDQSPPRRLIGAGDAVMAAYYTARIRPQSDERAVSARTYWLLDPRTGTYRKDPRWSFAAVAPGLRTAAVLERNLPAHRIGLLDLATGEVERWIPVRRGVGGLEFSYDGARLVATTYDDDPDLRIKEELTRADGGREWTWSAPFGDSSRSGFYDLDVHSGAGRWSAVASGRRDLNSRADFAYSRTGRLVYTQYIGGRDGLQRFYDLRGREVAAPADERYLRSDVPARLSPSGRLAALGLTKEVAGDPGRSYSSIRDPRTGKEITKVRGGHLLAWADERHLIAWERVTSLEEEYRPRLVLVTLGSDKVVPLSGVREPDSPTALTESWQPVFARR
;
A
#
# COMPACT_ATOMS: atom_id res chain seq x y z
N MET A 1 24.39 24.70 -38.37
CA MET A 1 23.02 24.32 -38.00
C MET A 1 23.10 23.79 -36.58
N ASN A 2 22.44 24.49 -35.63
CA ASN A 2 22.59 24.23 -34.22
C ASN A 2 21.63 23.06 -33.84
N VAL A 3 22.07 22.16 -32.96
CA VAL A 3 21.28 21.00 -32.50
C VAL A 3 19.90 21.42 -31.95
N GLU A 4 19.80 22.61 -31.34
CA GLU A 4 18.53 23.17 -30.88
C GLU A 4 17.56 23.54 -32.02
N GLU A 5 18.07 23.98 -33.17
CA GLU A 5 17.23 24.28 -34.32
C GLU A 5 16.68 23.00 -34.97
N LEU A 6 17.52 21.97 -35.08
CA LEU A 6 17.11 20.64 -35.56
C LEU A 6 16.03 19.98 -34.66
N VAL A 7 16.18 20.08 -33.34
CA VAL A 7 15.20 19.56 -32.37
C VAL A 7 13.88 20.36 -32.45
N ARG A 8 13.99 21.68 -32.65
CA ARG A 8 12.79 22.54 -32.73
C ARG A 8 12.03 22.31 -34.06
N GLU A 9 12.76 22.03 -35.14
CA GLU A 9 12.16 21.72 -36.44
C GLU A 9 11.51 20.32 -36.44
N ALA A 10 12.18 19.31 -35.89
CA ALA A 10 11.61 17.96 -35.72
C ALA A 10 10.37 17.95 -34.82
N LEU A 11 10.33 18.78 -33.75
CA LEU A 11 9.15 18.92 -32.90
C LEU A 11 8.00 19.64 -33.60
N ARG A 12 8.28 20.59 -34.50
CA ARG A 12 7.25 21.25 -35.33
C ARG A 12 6.68 20.28 -36.33
N GLU A 13 7.53 19.55 -37.05
CA GLU A 13 7.09 18.55 -38.02
C GLU A 13 6.24 17.43 -37.39
N GLN A 14 6.58 17.04 -36.18
CA GLN A 14 5.80 16.06 -35.40
C GLN A 14 4.48 16.63 -34.88
N ALA A 15 4.44 17.94 -34.60
CA ALA A 15 3.20 18.62 -34.19
C ALA A 15 2.25 18.84 -35.37
N ASP A 16 2.76 19.16 -36.54
CA ASP A 16 1.97 19.39 -37.74
C ASP A 16 1.40 18.08 -38.35
N GLY A 17 2.05 16.93 -38.08
CA GLY A 17 1.57 15.59 -38.45
C GLY A 17 0.51 14.98 -37.52
N GLN A 18 0.16 15.64 -36.40
CA GLN A 18 -0.87 15.11 -35.49
C GLN A 18 -2.25 15.65 -35.91
N PRO A 19 -3.31 14.78 -35.95
CA PRO A 19 -4.65 15.24 -36.21
C PRO A 19 -5.07 16.22 -35.11
N PRO A 20 -5.81 17.30 -35.42
CA PRO A 20 -6.22 18.29 -34.47
C PRO A 20 -7.00 17.64 -33.33
N ALA A 21 -6.63 18.00 -32.10
CA ALA A 21 -7.26 17.47 -30.92
C ALA A 21 -8.79 17.67 -30.99
N PRO A 22 -9.61 16.63 -30.72
CA PRO A 22 -11.07 16.74 -30.81
C PRO A 22 -11.56 17.90 -29.94
N ALA A 23 -12.54 18.66 -30.46
CA ALA A 23 -13.15 19.78 -29.74
C ALA A 23 -13.54 19.38 -28.31
N GLY A 24 -13.10 20.15 -27.32
CA GLY A 24 -13.30 19.85 -25.90
C GLY A 24 -12.27 18.90 -25.28
N PHE A 25 -11.19 18.53 -25.96
CA PHE A 25 -10.13 17.72 -25.35
C PHE A 25 -9.46 18.44 -24.17
N VAL A 26 -9.15 19.72 -24.34
CA VAL A 26 -8.59 20.57 -23.27
C VAL A 26 -9.54 20.66 -22.09
N ASP A 27 -10.83 20.85 -22.36
CA ASP A 27 -11.87 20.91 -21.29
C ASP A 27 -12.06 19.57 -20.60
N ARG A 28 -11.93 18.46 -21.32
CA ARG A 28 -11.97 17.11 -20.71
C ARG A 28 -10.74 16.82 -19.87
N VAL A 29 -9.55 17.20 -20.31
CA VAL A 29 -8.31 17.04 -19.54
C VAL A 29 -8.28 17.97 -18.33
N LEU A 30 -8.68 19.24 -18.51
CA LEU A 30 -8.82 20.19 -17.43
C LEU A 30 -9.99 19.82 -16.49
N GLY A 31 -11.09 19.30 -17.02
CA GLY A 31 -12.20 18.77 -16.25
C GLY A 31 -11.83 17.52 -15.46
N ALA A 32 -11.06 16.60 -16.04
CA ALA A 32 -10.52 15.43 -15.32
C ALA A 32 -9.49 15.85 -14.26
N ARG A 33 -8.66 16.85 -14.56
CA ARG A 33 -7.70 17.45 -13.61
C ARG A 33 -8.42 18.27 -12.53
N ARG A 34 -9.47 19.03 -12.88
CA ARG A 34 -10.38 19.72 -11.94
C ARG A 34 -11.12 18.70 -11.06
N ARG A 35 -11.69 17.63 -11.63
CA ARG A 35 -12.37 16.57 -10.86
C ARG A 35 -11.40 15.82 -9.94
N ARG A 36 -10.13 15.62 -10.31
CA ARG A 36 -9.12 15.11 -9.41
C ARG A 36 -8.70 16.10 -8.32
N ARG A 37 -8.77 17.44 -8.60
CA ARG A 37 -8.45 18.50 -7.64
C ARG A 37 -9.65 18.89 -6.77
N THR A 38 -10.85 19.00 -7.30
CA THR A 38 -12.06 19.32 -6.52
C THR A 38 -12.52 18.15 -5.65
N ARG A 39 -12.19 16.91 -5.99
CA ARG A 39 -12.36 15.76 -5.09
C ARG A 39 -11.53 15.85 -3.81
N ARG A 40 -10.67 16.86 -3.66
CA ARG A 40 -9.84 17.10 -2.46
C ARG A 40 -10.32 18.27 -1.59
N LEU A 41 -11.39 19.00 -1.94
CA LEU A 41 -11.69 20.28 -1.28
C LEU A 41 -13.18 20.56 -1.01
N ALA A 42 -14.04 19.56 -0.88
CA ALA A 42 -15.42 19.81 -0.44
C ALA A 42 -15.83 18.80 0.62
N SER A 43 -15.71 19.18 1.85
CA SER A 43 -16.43 18.57 2.97
C SER A 43 -16.80 19.64 3.98
N VAL A 44 -18.04 19.70 4.34
CA VAL A 44 -18.58 19.89 5.70
C VAL A 44 -20.10 19.71 5.66
N ALA A 45 -20.55 18.85 6.51
CA ALA A 45 -21.77 18.87 7.34
C ALA A 45 -22.77 17.71 7.20
N ALA A 46 -22.92 17.12 8.36
CA ALA A 46 -24.11 16.65 9.11
C ALA A 46 -24.71 15.26 8.81
N ALA A 47 -24.46 14.44 9.74
CA ALA A 47 -25.16 13.54 10.67
C ALA A 47 -26.65 13.20 10.37
N THR A 48 -27.01 11.92 10.45
CA THR A 48 -27.74 11.32 11.59
C THR A 48 -28.10 9.84 11.37
N ALA A 49 -28.22 9.17 12.47
CA ALA A 49 -28.34 7.76 12.79
C ALA A 49 -29.56 7.02 12.21
N ALA A 50 -29.40 5.69 12.06
CA ALA A 50 -30.46 4.74 12.38
C ALA A 50 -29.85 3.40 12.82
N VAL A 51 -30.15 3.04 14.06
CA VAL A 51 -29.88 1.78 14.72
C VAL A 51 -30.93 0.76 14.31
N LEU A 52 -30.49 -0.45 13.96
CA LEU A 52 -31.36 -1.63 14.05
C LEU A 52 -30.59 -2.78 14.68
N ALA A 53 -30.99 -3.08 15.91
CA ALA A 53 -30.58 -4.23 16.67
C ALA A 53 -31.31 -5.49 16.19
N ILE A 54 -30.60 -6.60 16.05
CA ILE A 54 -31.19 -7.94 16.14
C ILE A 54 -30.36 -8.75 17.12
N ALA A 55 -30.97 -9.05 18.25
CA ALA A 55 -30.51 -9.97 19.26
C ALA A 55 -30.95 -11.39 18.90
N VAL A 56 -30.07 -12.37 19.02
CA VAL A 56 -30.44 -13.75 19.25
C VAL A 56 -29.38 -14.44 20.14
N GLY A 57 -29.74 -14.73 21.31
CA GLY A 57 -29.76 -15.86 22.20
C GLY A 57 -28.45 -16.62 22.44
N THR A 58 -28.01 -16.57 23.68
CA THR A 58 -27.07 -17.48 24.34
C THR A 58 -27.72 -18.83 24.68
N PRO A 59 -26.92 -19.89 24.93
CA PRO A 59 -26.91 -20.40 26.28
C PRO A 59 -25.53 -20.61 26.90
N MET A 60 -25.48 -20.33 28.18
CA MET A 60 -24.42 -20.68 29.14
C MET A 60 -24.26 -22.19 29.29
N LEU A 61 -23.04 -22.61 29.61
CA LEU A 61 -22.74 -23.49 30.76
C LEU A 61 -21.22 -23.76 30.90
N ALA A 62 -20.74 -23.39 32.06
CA ALA A 62 -20.08 -24.10 33.12
C ALA A 62 -18.53 -24.18 33.08
N SER A 63 -18.02 -23.60 34.13
CA SER A 63 -16.82 -23.75 34.93
C SER A 63 -15.86 -24.94 34.69
N GLY A 64 -14.55 -24.61 34.58
CA GLY A 64 -13.47 -25.56 34.78
C GLY A 64 -12.12 -24.84 34.86
N HIS A 65 -11.49 -24.86 36.02
CA HIS A 65 -10.14 -24.38 36.29
C HIS A 65 -9.10 -25.22 35.55
N GLY A 66 -8.14 -24.59 34.94
CA GLY A 66 -6.91 -25.27 34.60
C GLY A 66 -6.09 -24.67 33.46
N ARG A 67 -4.89 -24.24 33.80
CA ARG A 67 -3.69 -24.03 32.95
C ARG A 67 -3.85 -23.19 31.71
N SER A 68 -3.15 -22.06 31.71
CA SER A 68 -2.90 -21.22 30.52
C SER A 68 -2.13 -22.01 29.46
N GLU A 69 -2.85 -22.75 28.65
CA GLU A 69 -2.36 -23.15 27.36
C GLU A 69 -2.42 -21.92 26.45
N VAL A 70 -1.28 -21.59 25.83
CA VAL A 70 -1.20 -20.66 24.70
C VAL A 70 -2.13 -21.22 23.63
N ARG A 71 -3.36 -20.73 23.59
CA ARG A 71 -4.26 -21.03 22.46
C ARG A 71 -3.64 -20.42 21.22
N PRO A 72 -3.38 -21.21 20.18
CA PRO A 72 -3.19 -20.68 18.83
C PRO A 72 -4.36 -19.76 18.54
N LEU A 73 -4.12 -18.65 17.83
CA LEU A 73 -5.16 -17.74 17.34
C LEU A 73 -6.36 -18.56 16.92
N GLY A 74 -7.48 -18.39 17.64
CA GLY A 74 -8.61 -19.28 17.60
C GLY A 74 -8.99 -19.65 16.17
N VAL A 75 -9.22 -20.95 15.97
CA VAL A 75 -9.76 -21.49 14.72
C VAL A 75 -11.03 -20.71 14.44
N VAL A 76 -10.95 -19.86 13.46
CA VAL A 76 -12.06 -19.09 12.94
C VAL A 76 -13.01 -20.08 12.29
N GLY A 77 -14.31 -19.96 12.53
CA GLY A 77 -15.34 -20.80 11.93
C GLY A 77 -15.31 -20.74 10.40
N PRO A 78 -16.12 -21.49 9.66
CA PRO A 78 -16.11 -21.56 8.20
C PRO A 78 -16.24 -20.21 7.48
N ASP A 79 -16.62 -19.14 8.20
CA ASP A 79 -16.69 -17.76 7.69
C ASP A 79 -15.57 -16.85 8.18
N GLY A 80 -14.58 -17.39 8.85
CA GLY A 80 -13.20 -16.87 9.14
C GLY A 80 -12.93 -15.40 9.29
N GLU A 81 -13.93 -14.56 9.46
CA GLU A 81 -13.80 -13.11 9.49
C GLU A 81 -13.58 -12.58 10.91
N GLN A 82 -12.56 -11.74 11.09
CA GLN A 82 -12.36 -10.94 12.28
C GLN A 82 -12.59 -9.48 11.90
N ALA A 83 -13.75 -8.98 12.28
CA ALA A 83 -14.25 -7.68 11.86
C ALA A 83 -14.59 -6.81 13.08
N HIS A 84 -14.27 -5.52 12.97
CA HIS A 84 -14.57 -4.50 13.98
C HIS A 84 -15.09 -3.24 13.29
N PRO A 85 -16.31 -3.26 12.71
CA PRO A 85 -16.85 -2.16 11.92
C PRO A 85 -17.09 -0.87 12.72
N ASP A 86 -16.99 -0.92 14.02
CA ASP A 86 -17.05 0.20 14.97
C ASP A 86 -15.69 0.86 15.25
N GLN A 87 -14.57 0.32 14.69
CA GLN A 87 -13.23 0.78 15.03
C GLN A 87 -12.49 1.38 13.82
N SER A 88 -12.03 2.61 13.96
CA SER A 88 -11.14 3.30 13.01
C SER A 88 -10.27 4.33 13.76
N PRO A 89 -8.96 4.11 13.90
CA PRO A 89 -8.21 2.91 13.52
C PRO A 89 -8.59 1.68 14.35
N PRO A 90 -8.35 0.47 13.82
CA PRO A 90 -8.65 -0.76 14.55
C PRO A 90 -7.81 -0.93 15.81
N ARG A 91 -8.44 -1.42 16.89
CA ARG A 91 -7.78 -1.77 18.16
C ARG A 91 -7.56 -3.27 18.30
N ARG A 92 -8.40 -4.06 17.61
CA ARG A 92 -8.37 -5.52 17.58
C ARG A 92 -8.10 -6.02 16.18
N LEU A 93 -7.58 -7.24 16.12
CA LEU A 93 -7.20 -7.92 14.89
C LEU A 93 -8.31 -7.86 13.84
N ILE A 94 -7.94 -7.39 12.66
CA ILE A 94 -8.75 -7.49 11.43
C ILE A 94 -8.12 -8.53 10.52
N GLY A 95 -8.93 -9.44 9.99
CA GLY A 95 -8.46 -10.45 9.05
C GLY A 95 -9.60 -11.27 8.48
N ALA A 96 -9.30 -11.97 7.40
CA ALA A 96 -10.17 -12.95 6.78
C ALA A 96 -9.31 -14.00 6.10
N GLY A 97 -9.66 -15.28 6.23
CA GLY A 97 -8.88 -16.38 5.67
C GLY A 97 -7.39 -16.28 6.05
N ASP A 98 -6.53 -16.33 5.04
CA ASP A 98 -5.07 -16.23 5.21
C ASP A 98 -4.57 -14.78 5.41
N ALA A 99 -5.37 -13.76 5.09
CA ALA A 99 -4.96 -12.36 5.18
C ALA A 99 -5.26 -11.76 6.56
N VAL A 100 -4.24 -11.21 7.19
CA VAL A 100 -4.35 -10.53 8.49
C VAL A 100 -3.71 -9.15 8.37
N MET A 101 -4.39 -8.13 8.89
CA MET A 101 -3.75 -6.84 9.11
C MET A 101 -2.76 -6.97 10.27
N ALA A 102 -1.49 -7.24 9.92
CA ALA A 102 -0.44 -7.53 10.88
C ALA A 102 0.11 -6.28 11.58
N ALA A 103 -0.12 -5.14 10.98
CA ALA A 103 0.19 -3.83 11.53
C ALA A 103 -0.65 -2.75 10.84
N TYR A 104 -0.63 -1.56 11.39
CA TYR A 104 -0.95 -0.33 10.66
C TYR A 104 -0.03 0.79 11.13
N TYR A 105 0.07 1.85 10.33
CA TYR A 105 0.82 3.03 10.71
C TYR A 105 0.06 4.32 10.40
N THR A 106 0.39 5.38 11.11
CA THR A 106 0.09 6.76 10.72
C THR A 106 1.39 7.45 10.36
N ALA A 107 1.35 8.43 9.47
CA ALA A 107 2.49 9.27 9.16
C ALA A 107 2.24 10.70 9.63
N ARG A 108 3.30 11.36 10.08
CA ARG A 108 3.26 12.76 10.48
C ARG A 108 4.40 13.51 9.81
N ILE A 109 4.07 14.63 9.18
CA ILE A 109 5.06 15.54 8.63
C ILE A 109 5.82 16.20 9.77
N ARG A 110 7.14 16.07 9.74
CA ARG A 110 8.08 16.70 10.68
C ARG A 110 8.98 17.65 9.90
N PRO A 111 8.74 18.95 9.96
CA PRO A 111 9.63 19.95 9.37
C PRO A 111 11.06 19.80 9.95
N GLN A 112 12.05 19.87 9.07
CA GLN A 112 13.47 19.90 9.39
C GLN A 112 14.05 21.30 9.12
N SER A 113 13.46 22.01 8.14
CA SER A 113 13.72 23.39 7.80
C SER A 113 12.45 24.02 7.21
N ASP A 114 12.53 25.25 6.73
CA ASP A 114 11.42 25.95 6.09
C ASP A 114 10.98 25.29 4.78
N GLU A 115 11.85 24.53 4.11
CA GLU A 115 11.61 23.91 2.81
C GLU A 115 11.67 22.37 2.82
N ARG A 116 12.17 21.77 3.90
CA ARG A 116 12.36 20.31 4.02
C ARG A 116 11.66 19.76 5.25
N ALA A 117 11.03 18.62 5.07
CA ALA A 117 10.40 17.83 6.12
C ALA A 117 10.60 16.34 5.88
N VAL A 118 10.23 15.53 6.83
CA VAL A 118 10.21 14.06 6.73
C VAL A 118 8.82 13.55 7.13
N SER A 119 8.28 12.61 6.37
CA SER A 119 7.06 11.88 6.73
C SER A 119 7.39 10.77 7.71
N ALA A 120 7.33 11.09 9.01
CA ALA A 120 7.70 10.17 10.08
C ALA A 120 6.54 9.24 10.45
N ARG A 121 6.73 7.93 10.30
CA ARG A 121 5.73 6.92 10.64
C ARG A 121 5.73 6.58 12.13
N THR A 122 4.56 6.17 12.59
CA THR A 122 4.37 5.51 13.88
C THR A 122 3.56 4.25 13.64
N TYR A 123 4.08 3.11 14.08
CA TYR A 123 3.46 1.81 13.87
C TYR A 123 2.65 1.35 15.07
N TRP A 124 1.59 0.60 14.79
CA TRP A 124 0.87 -0.25 15.71
C TRP A 124 1.01 -1.68 15.20
N LEU A 125 1.72 -2.50 15.95
CA LEU A 125 2.03 -3.89 15.60
C LEU A 125 1.04 -4.82 16.28
N LEU A 126 0.57 -5.83 15.58
CA LEU A 126 -0.30 -6.86 16.13
C LEU A 126 0.46 -7.69 17.16
N ASP A 127 -0.07 -7.81 18.37
CA ASP A 127 0.33 -8.86 19.31
C ASP A 127 -0.47 -10.13 18.99
N PRO A 128 0.16 -11.18 18.44
CA PRO A 128 -0.55 -12.39 18.03
C PRO A 128 -1.15 -13.18 19.19
N ARG A 129 -0.71 -12.95 20.44
CA ARG A 129 -1.24 -13.63 21.63
C ARG A 129 -2.56 -13.03 22.09
N THR A 130 -2.72 -11.72 21.94
CA THR A 130 -3.90 -10.98 22.43
C THR A 130 -4.86 -10.58 21.33
N GLY A 131 -4.40 -10.60 20.06
CA GLY A 131 -5.16 -10.09 18.93
C GLY A 131 -5.39 -8.58 18.99
N THR A 132 -4.51 -7.82 19.65
CA THR A 132 -4.61 -6.37 19.78
C THR A 132 -3.40 -5.68 19.16
N TYR A 133 -3.59 -4.43 18.72
CA TYR A 133 -2.49 -3.63 18.19
C TYR A 133 -1.83 -2.82 19.29
N ARG A 134 -0.50 -2.92 19.40
CA ARG A 134 0.32 -2.15 20.33
C ARG A 134 1.10 -1.09 19.59
N LYS A 135 0.99 0.17 20.04
CA LYS A 135 1.78 1.28 19.52
C LYS A 135 3.26 1.08 19.80
N ASP A 136 4.07 1.17 18.75
CA ASP A 136 5.53 1.11 18.87
C ASP A 136 6.18 2.27 18.10
N PRO A 137 6.58 3.35 18.79
CA PRO A 137 7.15 4.52 18.16
C PRO A 137 8.65 4.38 17.83
N ARG A 138 9.28 3.25 18.13
CA ARG A 138 10.71 3.01 17.86
C ARG A 138 11.01 2.91 16.38
N TRP A 139 10.03 2.56 15.55
CA TRP A 139 10.24 2.16 14.18
C TRP A 139 9.77 3.20 13.18
N SER A 140 10.61 3.46 12.17
CA SER A 140 10.27 4.24 10.98
C SER A 140 9.72 3.35 9.86
N PHE A 141 10.06 2.06 9.87
CA PHE A 141 9.57 1.08 8.93
C PHE A 141 9.39 -0.29 9.59
N ALA A 142 8.31 -0.98 9.23
CA ALA A 142 8.06 -2.35 9.67
C ALA A 142 7.41 -3.16 8.54
N ALA A 143 7.94 -4.35 8.28
CA ALA A 143 7.34 -5.38 7.45
C ALA A 143 7.11 -6.62 8.32
N VAL A 144 6.00 -7.31 8.14
CA VAL A 144 5.67 -8.50 8.94
C VAL A 144 5.79 -9.75 8.07
N ALA A 145 6.50 -10.74 8.59
CA ALA A 145 6.67 -12.03 7.93
C ALA A 145 5.36 -12.83 7.89
N PRO A 146 5.15 -13.68 6.88
CA PRO A 146 4.16 -14.73 6.94
C PRO A 146 4.27 -15.54 8.24
N GLY A 147 3.13 -16.00 8.77
CA GLY A 147 3.07 -16.67 10.09
C GLY A 147 2.97 -15.72 11.28
N LEU A 148 3.02 -14.38 11.09
CA LEU A 148 2.73 -13.35 12.09
C LEU A 148 3.59 -13.42 13.37
N ARG A 149 4.76 -14.03 13.30
CA ARG A 149 5.65 -14.17 14.44
C ARG A 149 6.74 -13.09 14.46
N THR A 150 7.30 -12.80 13.30
CA THR A 150 8.46 -11.93 13.18
C THR A 150 8.14 -10.71 12.35
N ALA A 151 8.62 -9.53 12.75
CA ALA A 151 8.65 -8.33 11.93
C ALA A 151 10.10 -7.90 11.68
N ALA A 152 10.40 -7.48 10.47
CA ALA A 152 11.63 -6.76 10.16
C ALA A 152 11.38 -5.26 10.34
N VAL A 153 12.26 -4.59 11.10
CA VAL A 153 12.05 -3.19 11.51
C VAL A 153 13.29 -2.34 11.27
N LEU A 154 13.06 -1.06 10.97
CA LEU A 154 14.10 -0.03 10.87
C LEU A 154 13.88 1.02 11.95
N GLU A 155 14.97 1.50 12.55
CA GLU A 155 14.96 2.56 13.54
C GLU A 155 14.50 3.90 12.95
N ARG A 156 14.23 4.87 13.82
CA ARG A 156 13.54 6.13 13.47
C ARG A 156 14.23 7.00 12.42
N ASN A 157 15.53 6.90 12.29
CA ASN A 157 16.30 7.71 11.34
C ASN A 157 16.60 6.87 10.10
N LEU A 158 16.01 7.26 8.98
CA LEU A 158 16.30 6.63 7.69
C LEU A 158 17.36 7.42 6.92
N PRO A 159 18.14 6.73 6.10
CA PRO A 159 18.25 5.28 5.98
C PRO A 159 19.02 4.65 7.15
N ALA A 160 18.55 3.50 7.64
CA ALA A 160 19.11 2.81 8.80
C ALA A 160 20.27 1.86 8.43
N HIS A 161 21.29 1.75 9.31
CA HIS A 161 22.46 0.87 9.08
C HIS A 161 22.37 -0.50 9.77
N ARG A 162 21.19 -0.83 10.30
CA ARG A 162 20.86 -2.16 10.83
C ARG A 162 19.38 -2.45 10.70
N ILE A 163 19.05 -3.73 10.57
CA ILE A 163 17.70 -4.24 10.48
C ILE A 163 17.44 -5.06 11.73
N GLY A 164 16.36 -4.76 12.46
CA GLY A 164 15.94 -5.56 13.61
C GLY A 164 14.97 -6.66 13.17
N LEU A 165 15.16 -7.88 13.66
CA LEU A 165 14.16 -8.94 13.64
C LEU A 165 13.45 -8.94 14.97
N LEU A 166 12.20 -8.49 14.98
CA LEU A 166 11.36 -8.28 16.15
C LEU A 166 10.41 -9.46 16.33
N ASP A 167 10.38 -10.08 17.49
CA ASP A 167 9.31 -11.01 17.86
C ASP A 167 8.05 -10.22 18.22
N LEU A 168 6.96 -10.46 17.49
CA LEU A 168 5.69 -9.72 17.69
C LEU A 168 4.98 -10.07 18.98
N ALA A 169 5.22 -11.26 19.53
CA ALA A 169 4.60 -11.68 20.76
C ALA A 169 5.23 -11.01 22.01
N THR A 170 6.55 -10.84 22.00
CA THR A 170 7.29 -10.20 23.09
C THR A 170 7.45 -8.70 22.88
N GLY A 171 7.55 -8.25 21.62
CA GLY A 171 7.91 -6.88 21.24
C GLY A 171 9.41 -6.61 21.41
N GLU A 172 10.23 -7.65 21.52
CA GLU A 172 11.68 -7.56 21.66
C GLU A 172 12.38 -7.85 20.33
N VAL A 173 13.49 -7.17 20.08
CA VAL A 173 14.34 -7.46 18.93
C VAL A 173 15.22 -8.65 19.25
N GLU A 174 14.94 -9.80 18.65
CA GLU A 174 15.72 -11.02 18.84
C GLU A 174 17.11 -10.92 18.22
N ARG A 175 17.23 -10.18 17.12
CA ARG A 175 18.50 -10.04 16.41
C ARG A 175 18.57 -8.75 15.61
N TRP A 176 19.76 -8.16 15.56
CA TRP A 176 20.14 -7.09 14.66
C TRP A 176 21.02 -7.62 13.52
N ILE A 177 20.67 -7.25 12.29
CA ILE A 177 21.47 -7.53 11.09
C ILE A 177 22.14 -6.22 10.69
N PRO A 178 23.47 -6.08 10.87
CA PRO A 178 24.20 -4.90 10.45
C PRO A 178 24.30 -4.84 8.92
N VAL A 179 24.15 -3.66 8.35
CA VAL A 179 24.24 -3.41 6.91
C VAL A 179 25.15 -2.22 6.63
N ARG A 180 25.96 -2.31 5.57
CA ARG A 180 26.91 -1.24 5.22
C ARG A 180 26.25 -0.07 4.50
N ARG A 181 25.20 -0.34 3.70
CA ARG A 181 24.42 0.66 2.98
C ARG A 181 23.17 0.94 3.76
N GLY A 182 22.77 2.20 3.80
CA GLY A 182 21.58 2.62 4.52
C GLY A 182 20.29 2.04 3.92
N VAL A 183 19.47 1.42 4.74
CA VAL A 183 18.20 0.78 4.35
C VAL A 183 17.03 1.69 4.69
N GLY A 184 16.10 1.85 3.73
CA GLY A 184 14.89 2.65 3.90
C GLY A 184 13.59 1.88 3.73
N GLY A 185 13.62 0.66 3.16
CA GLY A 185 12.43 -0.17 2.92
C GLY A 185 12.72 -1.65 3.08
N LEU A 186 11.71 -2.43 3.48
CA LEU A 186 11.82 -3.86 3.77
C LEU A 186 10.59 -4.59 3.22
N GLU A 187 10.80 -5.78 2.63
CA GLU A 187 9.71 -6.71 2.31
C GLU A 187 10.17 -8.15 2.41
N PHE A 188 9.34 -9.00 3.01
CA PHE A 188 9.60 -10.45 3.05
C PHE A 188 9.24 -11.12 1.72
N SER A 189 9.96 -12.20 1.40
CA SER A 189 9.53 -13.12 0.34
C SER A 189 8.19 -13.77 0.68
N TYR A 190 7.53 -14.32 -0.32
CA TYR A 190 6.22 -14.94 -0.16
C TYR A 190 6.20 -16.07 0.89
N ASP A 191 7.29 -16.80 1.04
CA ASP A 191 7.49 -17.86 2.03
C ASP A 191 8.06 -17.37 3.38
N GLY A 192 8.43 -16.08 3.47
CA GLY A 192 9.03 -15.49 4.66
C GLY A 192 10.50 -15.86 4.92
N ALA A 193 11.10 -16.68 4.06
CA ALA A 193 12.48 -17.14 4.26
C ALA A 193 13.53 -16.07 3.94
N ARG A 194 13.19 -15.10 3.11
CA ARG A 194 14.09 -14.04 2.65
C ARG A 194 13.51 -12.67 2.93
N LEU A 195 14.40 -11.69 3.01
CA LEU A 195 14.08 -10.29 3.20
C LEU A 195 14.81 -9.45 2.14
N VAL A 196 14.06 -8.70 1.31
CA VAL A 196 14.64 -7.65 0.49
C VAL A 196 14.67 -6.36 1.30
N ALA A 197 15.85 -5.72 1.33
CA ALA A 197 16.04 -4.46 2.01
C ALA A 197 16.54 -3.41 1.01
N THR A 198 15.69 -2.45 0.69
CA THR A 198 15.98 -1.38 -0.27
C THR A 198 16.90 -0.37 0.34
N THR A 199 17.99 -0.02 -0.38
CA THR A 199 19.00 0.93 0.09
C THR A 199 18.84 2.30 -0.57
N TYR A 200 19.08 3.33 0.23
CA TYR A 200 19.00 4.72 -0.14
C TYR A 200 20.22 5.49 0.36
N ASP A 201 20.61 6.52 -0.38
CA ASP A 201 21.70 7.42 0.01
C ASP A 201 21.20 8.64 0.81
N ASP A 202 19.89 8.95 0.74
CA ASP A 202 19.20 9.97 1.54
C ASP A 202 17.85 9.43 2.05
N ASP A 203 17.16 10.16 2.94
CA ASP A 203 15.89 9.72 3.54
C ASP A 203 14.80 9.55 2.45
N PRO A 204 14.28 8.33 2.22
CA PRO A 204 13.24 8.11 1.21
C PRO A 204 11.88 8.71 1.57
N ASP A 205 11.68 9.11 2.81
CA ASP A 205 10.46 9.76 3.30
C ASP A 205 10.56 11.30 3.30
N LEU A 206 11.59 11.84 2.63
CA LEU A 206 11.77 13.28 2.44
C LEU A 206 10.51 13.91 1.85
N ARG A 207 10.21 15.12 2.32
CA ARG A 207 9.16 16.00 1.80
C ARG A 207 9.76 17.36 1.52
N ILE A 208 9.33 17.98 0.44
CA ILE A 208 9.67 19.36 0.08
C ILE A 208 8.41 20.21 0.13
N LYS A 209 8.60 21.48 0.44
CA LYS A 209 7.50 22.44 0.44
C LYS A 209 7.18 22.85 -0.98
N GLU A 210 5.96 22.65 -1.41
CA GLU A 210 5.46 22.99 -2.74
C GLU A 210 4.28 23.94 -2.66
N GLU A 211 4.24 24.90 -3.58
CA GLU A 211 3.11 25.80 -3.73
C GLU A 211 2.01 25.15 -4.55
N LEU A 212 0.82 25.07 -3.99
CA LEU A 212 -0.38 24.64 -4.69
C LEU A 212 -1.26 25.83 -5.02
N THR A 213 -1.67 25.94 -6.29
CA THR A 213 -2.69 26.91 -6.68
C THR A 213 -4.06 26.27 -6.43
N ARG A 214 -4.87 26.88 -5.59
CA ARG A 214 -6.25 26.49 -5.30
C ARG A 214 -7.16 26.76 -6.50
N ALA A 215 -8.32 26.12 -6.51
CA ALA A 215 -9.33 26.31 -7.58
C ALA A 215 -9.89 27.76 -7.64
N ASP A 216 -9.82 28.47 -6.50
CA ASP A 216 -10.22 29.89 -6.37
C ASP A 216 -9.09 30.88 -6.73
N GLY A 217 -7.94 30.39 -7.20
CA GLY A 217 -6.76 31.18 -7.52
C GLY A 217 -5.86 31.50 -6.32
N GLY A 218 -6.25 31.11 -5.12
CA GLY A 218 -5.45 31.26 -3.92
C GLY A 218 -4.21 30.34 -3.96
N ARG A 219 -3.17 30.71 -3.21
CA ARG A 219 -1.95 29.94 -3.04
C ARG A 219 -1.94 29.26 -1.69
N GLU A 220 -1.58 27.99 -1.67
CA GLU A 220 -1.47 27.20 -0.45
C GLU A 220 -0.19 26.36 -0.50
N TRP A 221 0.48 26.20 0.63
CA TRP A 221 1.69 25.39 0.73
C TRP A 221 1.34 24.00 1.21
N THR A 222 1.98 22.99 0.59
CA THR A 222 1.89 21.59 1.02
C THR A 222 3.27 20.95 1.09
N TRP A 223 3.36 19.84 1.81
CA TRP A 223 4.54 19.00 1.87
C TRP A 223 4.37 17.82 0.91
N SER A 224 5.11 17.82 -0.20
CA SER A 224 5.05 16.81 -1.24
C SER A 224 6.31 15.93 -1.25
N ALA A 225 6.19 14.67 -1.67
CA ALA A 225 7.35 13.86 -1.99
C ALA A 225 8.07 14.47 -3.20
N PRO A 226 9.42 14.58 -3.19
CA PRO A 226 10.18 15.07 -4.34
C PRO A 226 9.86 14.24 -5.59
N PHE A 227 9.59 14.91 -6.69
CA PHE A 227 9.29 14.25 -7.95
C PHE A 227 10.57 14.09 -8.78
N GLY A 228 10.83 12.87 -9.25
CA GLY A 228 11.99 12.59 -10.11
C GLY A 228 13.33 12.48 -9.36
N ASP A 229 13.30 12.47 -8.03
CA ASP A 229 14.50 12.50 -7.20
C ASP A 229 14.47 11.38 -6.15
N SER A 230 14.75 10.16 -6.60
CA SER A 230 14.94 9.02 -5.70
C SER A 230 16.42 8.77 -5.46
N SER A 231 16.83 8.73 -4.21
CA SER A 231 18.21 8.41 -3.79
C SER A 231 18.46 6.89 -3.65
N ARG A 232 17.58 6.05 -4.23
CA ARG A 232 17.75 4.59 -4.18
C ARG A 232 19.05 4.16 -4.83
N SER A 233 19.86 3.36 -4.09
CA SER A 233 21.17 2.88 -4.55
C SER A 233 21.18 1.39 -4.90
N GLY A 234 20.25 0.59 -4.37
CA GLY A 234 20.17 -0.84 -4.63
C GLY A 234 19.34 -1.58 -3.60
N PHE A 235 19.67 -2.85 -3.40
CA PHE A 235 18.99 -3.69 -2.42
C PHE A 235 19.92 -4.76 -1.84
N TYR A 236 19.63 -5.16 -0.61
CA TYR A 236 20.10 -6.41 -0.04
C TYR A 236 19.06 -7.50 -0.27
N ASP A 237 19.54 -8.70 -0.52
CA ASP A 237 18.80 -9.95 -0.51
C ASP A 237 19.37 -10.79 0.62
N LEU A 238 18.58 -10.91 1.71
CA LEU A 238 19.00 -11.47 2.99
C LEU A 238 18.23 -12.75 3.28
N ASP A 239 18.92 -13.74 3.80
CA ASP A 239 18.32 -14.91 4.44
C ASP A 239 17.90 -14.54 5.86
N VAL A 240 16.63 -14.72 6.19
CA VAL A 240 16.05 -14.28 7.47
C VAL A 240 16.63 -15.08 8.64
N HIS A 241 16.90 -16.36 8.45
CA HIS A 241 17.38 -17.23 9.52
C HIS A 241 18.82 -16.92 9.89
N SER A 242 19.72 -16.78 8.92
CA SER A 242 21.14 -16.50 9.17
C SER A 242 21.48 -15.01 9.27
N GLY A 243 20.68 -14.14 8.67
CA GLY A 243 20.99 -12.74 8.46
C GLY A 243 22.05 -12.50 7.38
N ALA A 244 22.54 -13.56 6.76
CA ALA A 244 23.51 -13.46 5.67
C ALA A 244 22.84 -13.01 4.38
N GLY A 245 23.58 -12.29 3.55
CA GLY A 245 23.04 -11.88 2.26
C GLY A 245 24.01 -11.07 1.43
N ARG A 246 23.50 -10.61 0.29
CA ARG A 246 24.28 -9.88 -0.70
C ARG A 246 23.59 -8.56 -1.03
N TRP A 247 24.39 -7.53 -1.20
CA TRP A 247 23.96 -6.27 -1.78
C TRP A 247 24.16 -6.27 -3.29
N SER A 248 23.17 -5.69 -4.01
CA SER A 248 23.20 -5.51 -5.44
C SER A 248 22.85 -4.06 -5.79
N ALA A 249 23.69 -3.43 -6.63
CA ALA A 249 23.49 -2.06 -7.06
C ALA A 249 22.37 -1.99 -8.09
N VAL A 250 21.35 -1.21 -7.81
CA VAL A 250 20.28 -0.82 -8.75
C VAL A 250 19.84 0.59 -8.39
N ALA A 251 20.58 1.56 -8.89
CA ALA A 251 20.28 2.97 -8.67
C ALA A 251 18.92 3.35 -9.29
N SER A 252 18.34 4.42 -8.78
CA SER A 252 17.18 5.05 -9.40
C SER A 252 17.55 5.58 -10.78
N GLY A 253 16.64 5.40 -11.73
CA GLY A 253 16.76 6.00 -13.05
C GLY A 253 15.96 7.30 -13.13
N ARG A 254 16.17 8.11 -14.17
CA ARG A 254 15.36 9.31 -14.46
C ARG A 254 13.85 9.06 -14.57
N ARG A 255 13.44 7.80 -14.60
CA ARG A 255 12.04 7.35 -14.68
C ARG A 255 11.45 6.93 -13.34
N ASP A 256 12.27 6.89 -12.29
CA ASP A 256 11.81 6.59 -10.93
C ASP A 256 11.36 7.92 -10.29
N LEU A 257 10.09 8.24 -10.48
CA LEU A 257 9.53 9.57 -10.19
C LEU A 257 9.18 9.80 -8.71
N ASN A 258 9.27 8.79 -7.88
CA ASN A 258 8.99 8.90 -6.45
C ASN A 258 10.29 8.83 -5.64
N SER A 259 10.39 9.62 -4.59
CA SER A 259 11.51 9.56 -3.64
C SER A 259 11.64 8.15 -3.05
N ARG A 260 10.53 7.52 -2.72
CA ARG A 260 10.48 6.13 -2.27
C ARG A 260 10.12 5.19 -3.44
N ALA A 261 11.02 4.28 -3.75
CA ALA A 261 10.88 3.27 -4.81
C ALA A 261 11.41 1.91 -4.29
N ASP A 262 10.73 1.38 -3.26
CA ASP A 262 11.14 0.15 -2.58
C ASP A 262 11.08 -1.05 -3.53
N PHE A 263 11.98 -2.00 -3.32
CA PHE A 263 11.95 -3.31 -3.97
C PHE A 263 11.06 -4.27 -3.20
N ALA A 264 10.42 -5.14 -3.97
CA ALA A 264 9.65 -6.27 -3.47
C ALA A 264 10.02 -7.54 -4.23
N TYR A 265 9.77 -8.72 -3.63
CA TYR A 265 10.00 -9.98 -4.32
C TYR A 265 8.91 -10.31 -5.33
N SER A 266 9.30 -10.90 -6.46
CA SER A 266 8.39 -11.70 -7.29
C SER A 266 7.81 -12.86 -6.46
N ARG A 267 6.70 -13.42 -6.92
CA ARG A 267 6.03 -14.54 -6.24
C ARG A 267 6.96 -15.70 -5.91
N THR A 268 7.91 -15.99 -6.78
CA THR A 268 8.86 -17.11 -6.61
C THR A 268 10.07 -16.78 -5.72
N GLY A 269 10.24 -15.52 -5.32
CA GLY A 269 11.43 -15.06 -4.60
C GLY A 269 12.72 -15.06 -5.42
N ARG A 270 12.66 -15.39 -6.73
CA ARG A 270 13.85 -15.46 -7.59
C ARG A 270 14.23 -14.14 -8.23
N LEU A 271 13.30 -13.21 -8.27
CA LEU A 271 13.46 -11.86 -8.79
C LEU A 271 12.99 -10.85 -7.76
N VAL A 272 13.46 -9.63 -7.91
CA VAL A 272 12.86 -8.47 -7.25
C VAL A 272 12.29 -7.53 -8.30
N TYR A 273 11.32 -6.72 -7.91
CA TYR A 273 10.75 -5.71 -8.78
C TYR A 273 10.61 -4.37 -8.06
N THR A 274 10.51 -3.33 -8.83
CA THR A 274 10.13 -1.99 -8.38
C THR A 274 9.10 -1.40 -9.33
N GLN A 275 8.43 -0.35 -8.89
CA GLN A 275 7.49 0.38 -9.72
C GLN A 275 8.20 0.94 -10.95
N TYR A 276 7.54 0.83 -12.11
CA TYR A 276 7.95 1.49 -13.34
C TYR A 276 6.98 2.64 -13.64
N ILE A 277 7.48 3.86 -13.60
CA ILE A 277 6.71 5.05 -13.95
C ILE A 277 7.19 5.54 -15.31
N GLY A 278 6.30 5.52 -16.29
CA GLY A 278 6.57 5.99 -17.64
C GLY A 278 6.18 4.98 -18.72
N GLY A 279 5.33 5.37 -19.64
CA GLY A 279 4.90 4.64 -20.81
C GLY A 279 3.68 3.73 -20.63
N ARG A 280 3.60 2.96 -19.55
CA ARG A 280 2.41 2.17 -19.19
C ARG A 280 2.26 2.20 -17.68
N ASP A 281 1.22 2.86 -17.20
CA ASP A 281 0.99 3.10 -15.79
C ASP A 281 0.96 1.82 -14.95
N GLY A 282 1.72 1.83 -13.86
CA GLY A 282 1.68 0.82 -12.82
C GLY A 282 2.36 -0.50 -13.15
N LEU A 283 3.05 -0.64 -14.29
CA LEU A 283 3.87 -1.82 -14.56
C LEU A 283 5.12 -1.83 -13.71
N GLN A 284 5.71 -3.01 -13.60
CA GLN A 284 6.86 -3.30 -12.76
C GLN A 284 8.09 -3.54 -13.62
N ARG A 285 9.23 -3.14 -13.07
CA ARG A 285 10.54 -3.47 -13.63
C ARG A 285 11.15 -4.57 -12.75
N PHE A 286 11.59 -5.65 -13.38
CA PHE A 286 12.13 -6.81 -12.70
C PHE A 286 13.65 -6.88 -12.80
N TYR A 287 14.27 -7.38 -11.74
CA TYR A 287 15.72 -7.58 -11.65
C TYR A 287 16.00 -8.97 -11.08
N ASP A 288 17.09 -9.58 -11.56
CA ASP A 288 17.65 -10.75 -10.87
C ASP A 288 18.27 -10.34 -9.51
N LEU A 289 18.59 -11.31 -8.68
CA LEU A 289 19.16 -11.03 -7.35
C LEU A 289 20.59 -10.47 -7.41
N ARG A 290 21.15 -10.28 -8.62
CA ARG A 290 22.42 -9.59 -8.86
C ARG A 290 22.22 -8.16 -9.36
N GLY A 291 20.99 -7.69 -9.41
CA GLY A 291 20.63 -6.34 -9.84
C GLY A 291 20.59 -6.11 -11.35
N ARG A 292 20.62 -7.16 -12.17
CA ARG A 292 20.49 -7.02 -13.62
C ARG A 292 19.01 -6.99 -13.99
N GLU A 293 18.61 -6.02 -14.80
CA GLU A 293 17.25 -5.94 -15.32
C GLU A 293 16.93 -7.16 -16.20
N VAL A 294 15.77 -7.76 -15.99
CA VAL A 294 15.30 -8.95 -16.68
C VAL A 294 13.84 -8.79 -17.11
N ALA A 295 13.41 -9.63 -18.03
CA ALA A 295 12.00 -9.67 -18.42
C ALA A 295 11.11 -10.07 -17.25
N ALA A 296 9.91 -9.47 -17.18
CA ALA A 296 8.90 -9.86 -16.19
C ALA A 296 8.51 -11.34 -16.35
N PRO A 297 8.27 -12.06 -15.25
CA PRO A 297 7.68 -13.40 -15.31
C PRO A 297 6.34 -13.38 -16.07
N ALA A 298 6.04 -14.46 -16.78
CA ALA A 298 4.87 -14.51 -17.63
C ALA A 298 3.54 -14.27 -16.88
N ASP A 299 3.50 -14.65 -15.61
CA ASP A 299 2.36 -14.51 -14.69
C ASP A 299 2.39 -13.24 -13.84
N GLU A 300 3.44 -12.43 -13.96
CA GLU A 300 3.54 -11.16 -13.21
C GLU A 300 3.65 -9.91 -14.11
N ARG A 301 3.79 -10.07 -15.42
CA ARG A 301 4.04 -8.94 -16.34
C ARG A 301 2.91 -7.91 -16.44
N TYR A 302 1.69 -8.29 -16.05
CA TYR A 302 0.52 -7.39 -16.06
C TYR A 302 0.17 -6.86 -14.67
N LEU A 303 0.90 -7.27 -13.64
CA LEU A 303 0.68 -6.77 -12.29
C LEU A 303 1.06 -5.29 -12.18
N ARG A 304 0.42 -4.64 -11.22
CA ARG A 304 0.65 -3.23 -10.90
C ARG A 304 1.26 -3.12 -9.51
N SER A 305 2.26 -2.28 -9.35
CA SER A 305 2.91 -2.04 -8.06
C SER A 305 2.02 -1.30 -7.06
N ASP A 306 1.03 -0.54 -7.56
CA ASP A 306 0.05 0.20 -6.75
C ASP A 306 -1.14 -0.66 -6.27
N VAL A 307 -1.14 -1.98 -6.58
CA VAL A 307 -2.18 -2.93 -6.14
C VAL A 307 -1.56 -4.01 -5.25
N PRO A 308 -1.61 -3.85 -3.92
CA PRO A 308 -0.94 -4.75 -2.98
C PRO A 308 -1.39 -6.21 -3.03
N ALA A 309 -2.66 -6.48 -3.40
CA ALA A 309 -3.20 -7.84 -3.45
C ALA A 309 -2.49 -8.74 -4.47
N ARG A 310 -1.99 -8.20 -5.60
CA ARG A 310 -1.21 -8.95 -6.61
C ARG A 310 -1.88 -10.26 -7.07
N LEU A 311 -1.16 -11.40 -6.98
CA LEU A 311 -1.65 -12.73 -7.35
C LEU A 311 -2.46 -13.38 -6.22
N SER A 312 -3.49 -14.14 -6.58
CA SER A 312 -4.21 -15.00 -5.65
C SER A 312 -3.30 -16.07 -5.05
N PRO A 313 -3.68 -16.76 -3.96
CA PRO A 313 -2.87 -17.78 -3.32
C PRO A 313 -2.35 -18.85 -4.28
N SER A 314 -3.17 -19.32 -5.24
CA SER A 314 -2.74 -20.27 -6.28
C SER A 314 -1.95 -19.63 -7.43
N GLY A 315 -1.92 -18.31 -7.54
CA GLY A 315 -1.30 -17.59 -8.66
C GLY A 315 -2.14 -17.61 -9.95
N ARG A 316 -3.37 -18.10 -9.92
CA ARG A 316 -4.24 -18.21 -11.12
C ARG A 316 -5.00 -16.93 -11.44
N LEU A 317 -5.14 -16.03 -10.48
CA LEU A 317 -5.85 -14.76 -10.64
C LEU A 317 -4.93 -13.60 -10.27
N ALA A 318 -5.07 -12.49 -10.98
CA ALA A 318 -4.37 -11.24 -10.73
C ALA A 318 -5.35 -10.14 -10.33
N ALA A 319 -5.11 -9.54 -9.18
CA ALA A 319 -5.82 -8.33 -8.75
C ALA A 319 -5.23 -7.12 -9.48
N LEU A 320 -6.08 -6.34 -10.12
CA LEU A 320 -5.72 -5.07 -10.72
C LEU A 320 -6.56 -3.93 -10.13
N GLY A 321 -6.14 -2.72 -10.39
CA GLY A 321 -6.75 -1.54 -9.78
C GLY A 321 -8.15 -1.21 -10.28
N LEU A 322 -8.66 -0.10 -9.77
CA LEU A 322 -9.96 0.48 -10.07
C LEU A 322 -10.19 0.63 -11.57
N THR A 323 -11.31 0.09 -12.05
CA THR A 323 -11.72 0.18 -13.46
C THR A 323 -13.06 0.86 -13.66
N LYS A 324 -13.92 0.87 -12.64
CA LYS A 324 -15.27 1.43 -12.75
C LYS A 324 -15.72 2.03 -11.42
N GLU A 325 -16.33 3.20 -11.48
CA GLU A 325 -17.11 3.77 -10.38
C GLU A 325 -18.56 3.96 -10.82
N VAL A 326 -19.50 3.71 -9.93
CA VAL A 326 -20.93 3.85 -10.15
C VAL A 326 -21.47 4.83 -9.13
N ALA A 327 -22.20 5.85 -9.61
CA ALA A 327 -22.86 6.83 -8.75
C ALA A 327 -23.91 6.17 -7.86
N GLY A 328 -24.18 6.78 -6.73
CA GLY A 328 -25.14 6.33 -5.73
C GLY A 328 -24.76 6.87 -4.35
N ASP A 329 -25.60 6.59 -3.37
CA ASP A 329 -25.36 6.91 -1.96
C ASP A 329 -25.44 5.62 -1.12
N PRO A 330 -24.27 5.02 -0.79
CA PRO A 330 -22.92 5.39 -1.23
C PRO A 330 -22.61 5.02 -2.68
N GLY A 331 -21.59 5.68 -3.25
CA GLY A 331 -21.02 5.29 -4.54
C GLY A 331 -20.33 3.93 -4.45
N ARG A 332 -20.24 3.25 -5.60
CA ARG A 332 -19.63 1.91 -5.67
C ARG A 332 -18.41 1.91 -6.56
N SER A 333 -17.34 1.29 -6.09
CA SER A 333 -16.09 1.13 -6.85
C SER A 333 -15.88 -0.33 -7.22
N TYR A 334 -15.34 -0.57 -8.41
CA TYR A 334 -15.04 -1.91 -8.91
C TYR A 334 -13.62 -1.98 -9.44
N SER A 335 -12.91 -3.02 -9.04
CA SER A 335 -11.57 -3.35 -9.52
C SER A 335 -11.60 -4.60 -10.40
N SER A 336 -10.64 -4.69 -11.32
CA SER A 336 -10.54 -5.78 -12.29
C SER A 336 -9.77 -6.97 -11.68
N ILE A 337 -10.28 -8.18 -11.93
CA ILE A 337 -9.57 -9.44 -11.70
C ILE A 337 -9.27 -10.04 -13.06
N ARG A 338 -8.01 -10.40 -13.29
CA ARG A 338 -7.52 -10.84 -14.61
C ARG A 338 -6.78 -12.16 -14.56
N ASP A 339 -6.72 -12.78 -15.71
CA ASP A 339 -5.77 -13.86 -15.96
C ASP A 339 -4.35 -13.26 -15.99
N PRO A 340 -3.44 -13.71 -15.12
CA PRO A 340 -2.11 -13.09 -14.97
C PRO A 340 -1.21 -13.29 -16.20
N ARG A 341 -1.45 -14.32 -17.02
CA ARG A 341 -0.62 -14.63 -18.19
C ARG A 341 -1.05 -13.90 -19.44
N THR A 342 -2.37 -13.75 -19.62
CA THR A 342 -2.94 -13.11 -20.80
C THR A 342 -3.30 -11.65 -20.60
N GLY A 343 -3.46 -11.22 -19.34
CA GLY A 343 -3.94 -9.88 -18.97
C GLY A 343 -5.45 -9.69 -19.24
N LYS A 344 -6.17 -10.73 -19.69
CA LYS A 344 -7.61 -10.67 -20.00
C LYS A 344 -8.40 -10.54 -18.70
N GLU A 345 -9.37 -9.63 -18.67
CA GLU A 345 -10.30 -9.50 -17.56
C GLU A 345 -11.19 -10.74 -17.47
N ILE A 346 -11.23 -11.36 -16.29
CA ILE A 346 -12.08 -12.51 -15.98
C ILE A 346 -13.37 -12.00 -15.35
N THR A 347 -13.26 -11.09 -14.37
CA THR A 347 -14.41 -10.53 -13.63
C THR A 347 -14.02 -9.21 -12.98
N LYS A 348 -15.02 -8.54 -12.42
CA LYS A 348 -14.83 -7.39 -11.53
C LYS A 348 -15.27 -7.75 -10.12
N VAL A 349 -14.65 -7.11 -9.16
CA VAL A 349 -14.98 -7.25 -7.74
C VAL A 349 -15.19 -5.86 -7.13
N ARG A 350 -16.03 -5.78 -6.10
CA ARG A 350 -16.21 -4.54 -5.33
C ARG A 350 -14.89 -4.10 -4.70
N GLY A 351 -14.77 -2.80 -4.47
CA GLY A 351 -13.60 -2.18 -3.86
C GLY A 351 -12.78 -1.36 -4.84
N GLY A 352 -12.37 -0.18 -4.38
CA GLY A 352 -11.55 0.75 -5.18
C GLY A 352 -10.05 0.44 -5.13
N HIS A 353 -9.59 -0.22 -4.08
CA HIS A 353 -8.19 -0.55 -3.87
C HIS A 353 -8.10 -1.93 -3.20
N LEU A 354 -7.60 -2.92 -3.94
CA LEU A 354 -7.47 -4.31 -3.48
C LEU A 354 -6.16 -4.47 -2.70
N LEU A 355 -6.25 -4.91 -1.45
CA LEU A 355 -5.14 -4.91 -0.50
C LEU A 355 -4.52 -6.29 -0.27
N ALA A 356 -5.34 -7.32 -0.08
CA ALA A 356 -4.87 -8.68 0.18
C ALA A 356 -5.91 -9.72 -0.23
N TRP A 357 -5.46 -10.88 -0.69
CA TRP A 357 -6.29 -12.07 -0.88
C TRP A 357 -6.49 -12.78 0.45
N ALA A 358 -7.73 -12.96 0.85
CA ALA A 358 -8.08 -13.79 1.99
C ALA A 358 -8.04 -15.29 1.63
N ASP A 359 -8.47 -15.62 0.41
CA ASP A 359 -8.40 -16.94 -0.24
C ASP A 359 -8.57 -16.78 -1.76
N GLU A 360 -8.89 -17.86 -2.49
CA GLU A 360 -9.07 -17.83 -3.96
C GLU A 360 -10.29 -17.03 -4.44
N ARG A 361 -11.21 -16.68 -3.54
CA ARG A 361 -12.47 -16.00 -3.88
C ARG A 361 -12.71 -14.70 -3.14
N HIS A 362 -11.99 -14.45 -2.08
CA HIS A 362 -12.22 -13.33 -1.20
C HIS A 362 -10.99 -12.41 -1.14
N LEU A 363 -11.23 -11.10 -1.14
CA LEU A 363 -10.19 -10.08 -0.99
C LEU A 363 -10.59 -9.08 0.10
N ILE A 364 -9.58 -8.54 0.77
CA ILE A 364 -9.72 -7.34 1.58
C ILE A 364 -9.45 -6.13 0.70
N ALA A 365 -10.33 -5.16 0.75
CA ALA A 365 -10.25 -3.96 -0.07
C ALA A 365 -10.66 -2.69 0.71
N TRP A 366 -10.22 -1.53 0.21
CA TRP A 366 -10.85 -0.26 0.56
C TRP A 366 -12.10 -0.06 -0.28
N GLU A 367 -13.22 0.20 0.38
CA GLU A 367 -14.50 0.54 -0.26
C GLU A 367 -14.98 1.91 0.20
N ARG A 368 -15.43 2.73 -0.73
CA ARG A 368 -16.04 4.04 -0.47
C ARG A 368 -17.34 3.88 0.32
N VAL A 369 -17.57 4.77 1.28
CA VAL A 369 -18.82 4.86 2.05
C VAL A 369 -19.57 6.17 1.86
N THR A 370 -19.10 7.02 0.95
CA THR A 370 -19.67 8.31 0.57
C THR A 370 -20.10 8.29 -0.88
N SER A 371 -20.92 9.25 -1.31
CA SER A 371 -21.24 9.46 -2.72
C SER A 371 -19.99 9.82 -3.53
N LEU A 372 -20.02 9.74 -4.87
CA LEU A 372 -18.87 10.11 -5.71
C LEU A 372 -18.59 11.62 -5.72
N GLU A 373 -19.56 12.43 -5.31
CA GLU A 373 -19.47 13.89 -5.25
C GLU A 373 -18.82 14.35 -3.94
N GLU A 374 -18.89 13.52 -2.90
CA GLU A 374 -18.30 13.78 -1.61
C GLU A 374 -16.85 13.36 -1.53
N GLU A 375 -16.17 13.79 -0.47
CA GLU A 375 -14.82 13.37 -0.16
C GLU A 375 -14.73 11.84 -0.01
N TYR A 376 -13.64 11.27 -0.51
CA TYR A 376 -13.41 9.82 -0.42
C TYR A 376 -13.16 9.39 1.01
N ARG A 377 -14.15 8.74 1.63
CA ARG A 377 -14.05 8.11 2.94
C ARG A 377 -14.18 6.60 2.77
N PRO A 378 -13.08 5.86 2.90
CA PRO A 378 -13.11 4.42 2.76
C PRO A 378 -13.25 3.70 4.11
N ARG A 379 -13.66 2.44 4.04
CA ARG A 379 -13.50 1.46 5.13
C ARG A 379 -12.93 0.16 4.56
N LEU A 380 -12.28 -0.63 5.40
CA LEU A 380 -11.90 -1.99 5.02
C LEU A 380 -13.14 -2.87 4.92
N VAL A 381 -13.20 -3.63 3.84
CA VAL A 381 -14.27 -4.59 3.58
C VAL A 381 -13.69 -5.92 3.08
N LEU A 382 -14.39 -7.00 3.35
CA LEU A 382 -14.21 -8.26 2.64
C LEU A 382 -15.17 -8.28 1.45
N VAL A 383 -14.64 -8.59 0.28
CA VAL A 383 -15.37 -8.68 -0.97
C VAL A 383 -15.21 -10.06 -1.60
N THR A 384 -16.23 -10.54 -2.30
CA THR A 384 -16.28 -11.87 -2.89
C THR A 384 -16.35 -11.78 -4.40
N LEU A 385 -15.54 -12.57 -5.12
CA LEU A 385 -15.62 -12.68 -6.57
C LEU A 385 -17.03 -13.13 -7.00
N GLY A 386 -17.59 -12.43 -7.98
CA GLY A 386 -18.92 -12.73 -8.50
C GLY A 386 -20.07 -12.30 -7.60
N SER A 387 -19.82 -11.45 -6.57
CA SER A 387 -20.84 -10.92 -5.67
C SER A 387 -20.67 -9.42 -5.49
N ASP A 388 -21.78 -8.69 -5.39
CA ASP A 388 -21.79 -7.27 -5.01
C ASP A 388 -21.86 -7.05 -3.49
N LYS A 389 -22.02 -8.12 -2.70
CA LYS A 389 -22.06 -8.04 -1.25
C LYS A 389 -20.67 -7.67 -0.71
N VAL A 390 -20.63 -6.74 0.22
CA VAL A 390 -19.45 -6.35 0.99
C VAL A 390 -19.68 -6.58 2.47
N VAL A 391 -18.67 -7.08 3.16
CA VAL A 391 -18.69 -7.26 4.63
C VAL A 391 -17.75 -6.25 5.24
N PRO A 392 -18.23 -5.31 6.06
CA PRO A 392 -17.38 -4.32 6.72
C PRO A 392 -16.42 -4.98 7.71
N LEU A 393 -15.12 -4.70 7.59
CA LEU A 393 -14.08 -5.18 8.49
C LEU A 393 -13.61 -4.10 9.48
N SER A 394 -13.67 -2.81 9.09
CA SER A 394 -13.31 -1.68 9.95
C SER A 394 -14.39 -0.62 9.97
N GLY A 395 -14.27 0.33 10.87
CA GLY A 395 -14.96 1.61 10.78
C GLY A 395 -14.44 2.45 9.59
N VAL A 396 -15.09 3.58 9.36
CA VAL A 396 -14.74 4.52 8.28
C VAL A 396 -13.41 5.19 8.61
N ARG A 397 -12.50 5.20 7.66
CA ARG A 397 -11.23 5.93 7.75
C ARG A 397 -11.46 7.40 7.36
N GLU A 398 -10.95 8.29 8.20
CA GLU A 398 -10.93 9.71 7.84
C GLU A 398 -10.03 9.94 6.63
N PRO A 399 -10.39 10.90 5.77
CA PRO A 399 -9.61 11.21 4.59
C PRO A 399 -8.27 11.85 4.95
N ASP A 400 -7.29 11.68 4.05
CA ASP A 400 -6.04 12.41 4.16
C ASP A 400 -6.24 13.83 3.63
N SER A 401 -6.00 14.84 4.44
CA SER A 401 -5.98 16.23 3.99
C SER A 401 -4.60 16.59 3.43
N PRO A 402 -4.50 17.25 2.27
CA PRO A 402 -3.21 17.64 1.69
C PRO A 402 -2.43 18.62 2.57
N THR A 403 -3.12 19.36 3.44
CA THR A 403 -2.52 20.31 4.38
C THR A 403 -2.38 19.77 5.80
N ALA A 404 -2.93 18.58 6.06
CA ALA A 404 -2.78 17.97 7.38
C ALA A 404 -1.34 17.53 7.62
N LEU A 405 -0.84 17.83 8.81
CA LEU A 405 0.47 17.35 9.24
C LEU A 405 0.46 15.87 9.65
N THR A 406 -0.71 15.24 9.71
CA THR A 406 -0.88 13.84 10.08
C THR A 406 -1.75 13.16 9.03
N GLU A 407 -1.22 12.10 8.44
CA GLU A 407 -1.95 11.24 7.51
C GLU A 407 -2.81 10.24 8.29
N SER A 408 -3.89 9.81 7.68
CA SER A 408 -4.76 8.75 8.18
C SER A 408 -4.03 7.39 8.25
N TRP A 409 -4.56 6.47 9.04
CA TRP A 409 -3.92 5.18 9.22
C TRP A 409 -3.92 4.33 7.93
N GLN A 410 -2.82 3.59 7.73
CA GLN A 410 -2.58 2.73 6.57
C GLN A 410 -2.32 1.29 7.04
N PRO A 411 -3.02 0.28 6.49
CA PRO A 411 -2.86 -1.11 6.90
C PRO A 411 -1.61 -1.74 6.29
N VAL A 412 -1.03 -2.68 7.02
CA VAL A 412 0.01 -3.59 6.56
C VAL A 412 -0.50 -5.01 6.71
N PHE A 413 -0.68 -5.70 5.60
CA PHE A 413 -1.17 -7.08 5.60
C PHE A 413 -0.03 -8.08 5.54
N ALA A 414 -0.21 -9.20 6.25
CA ALA A 414 0.62 -10.38 6.13
C ALA A 414 -0.27 -11.63 6.07
N ARG A 415 0.31 -12.75 5.67
CA ARG A 415 -0.38 -14.05 5.65
C ARG A 415 -0.19 -14.78 6.98
N ARG A 416 -1.20 -15.57 7.34
CA ARG A 416 -1.10 -16.53 8.44
C ARG A 416 -0.14 -17.65 8.16
#